data_48bb37590525296d62898320915f7063
#
_entry.id   48bb37590525296d62898320915f7063
#
_cell.length_a   1.000
_cell.length_b   1.000
_cell.length_c   1.000
_cell.angle_alpha   90.00
_cell.angle_beta   90.00
_cell.angle_gamma   90.00
#
_symmetry.space_group_name_H-M   'P 1'
#
loop_
_entity.id
_entity.type
_entity.pdbx_description
1 polymer ?
#
loop_
_entity_poly.entity_id
_entity_poly.type
_entity_poly.pdbx_seq_one_letter_code
_entity_poly.pdbx_strand_id
1 'polypeptide(L)'
;VLWANLRVENDTLLTGYRITNGWARTNYTYFAISLSQPIKDYGYKDKEKVLYNGFWRRFKLEKNFPEITGRKIVAYFNFETAKDPELVVKVALSAVSTEGAVKNLRAEASGKSFEQLAEAARTDWNNELDHFEIEGTPDQKAMFYTSLYHTMINPSVYMDVDGSYRGLDHNIHQAKGFTNYTIFSLWDTYRAEHPFLNLVKPERSVDMVESMIKHEQQSVHRMLPVWSLMGNENWCMSGYHAVSVLADAITKGIFSNVDEALDAMVSTSTVPYYEGVADYMKLGYIPLDKSGTAASSTLEYAYDDWTIYRSEER
;
A
#
# COMPACT_ATOMS: atom_id res chain seq x y z
N VAL A 1 -8.81 2.89 15.77
CA VAL A 1 -9.89 3.09 14.78
C VAL A 1 -10.48 4.46 15.00
N LEU A 2 -10.55 5.26 13.93
CA LEU A 2 -11.20 6.57 13.94
C LEU A 2 -12.70 6.44 13.72
N TRP A 3 -13.07 5.61 12.74
CA TRP A 3 -14.45 5.34 12.40
C TRP A 3 -14.57 4.00 11.66
N ALA A 4 -15.72 3.35 11.77
CA ALA A 4 -16.00 2.13 11.04
C ALA A 4 -17.49 2.05 10.68
N ASN A 5 -17.77 1.32 9.63
CA ASN A 5 -19.13 0.98 9.16
C ASN A 5 -19.17 -0.51 8.83
N LEU A 6 -20.30 -1.12 9.10
CA LEU A 6 -20.63 -2.46 8.61
C LEU A 6 -22.08 -2.45 8.14
N ARG A 7 -22.31 -3.02 6.96
CA ARG A 7 -23.61 -3.13 6.32
C ARG A 7 -23.86 -4.56 5.86
N VAL A 8 -25.05 -5.04 6.11
CA VAL A 8 -25.57 -6.30 5.57
C VAL A 8 -26.30 -5.99 4.27
N GLU A 9 -25.67 -6.29 3.14
CA GLU A 9 -26.26 -6.03 1.80
C GLU A 9 -27.35 -7.03 1.47
N ASN A 10 -27.11 -8.29 1.84
CA ASN A 10 -28.05 -9.40 1.75
C ASN A 10 -27.60 -10.52 2.71
N ASP A 11 -28.25 -11.67 2.66
CA ASP A 11 -27.98 -12.80 3.54
C ASP A 11 -26.62 -13.48 3.37
N THR A 12 -25.89 -13.17 2.29
CA THR A 12 -24.56 -13.73 1.99
C THR A 12 -23.48 -12.69 1.70
N LEU A 13 -23.82 -11.39 1.74
CA LEU A 13 -22.87 -10.32 1.43
C LEU A 13 -22.88 -9.23 2.50
N LEU A 14 -21.70 -8.97 3.06
CA LEU A 14 -21.44 -7.86 3.95
C LEU A 14 -20.48 -6.89 3.29
N THR A 15 -20.69 -5.60 3.50
CA THR A 15 -19.76 -4.54 3.11
C THR A 15 -19.49 -3.60 4.25
N GLY A 16 -18.49 -2.77 4.12
CA GLY A 16 -18.20 -1.73 5.08
C GLY A 16 -16.83 -1.11 4.87
N TYR A 17 -16.47 -0.28 5.83
CA TYR A 17 -15.16 0.34 5.84
C TYR A 17 -14.64 0.55 7.26
N ARG A 18 -13.33 0.71 7.34
CA ARG A 18 -12.62 1.05 8.55
C ARG A 18 -11.62 2.16 8.25
N ILE A 19 -11.72 3.25 8.99
CA ILE A 19 -10.76 4.35 8.96
C ILE A 19 -9.88 4.25 10.20
N THR A 20 -8.58 4.17 10.00
CA THR A 20 -7.61 4.06 11.09
C THR A 20 -6.56 5.16 10.98
N ASN A 21 -5.89 5.44 12.08
CA ASN A 21 -4.66 6.21 12.13
C ASN A 21 -3.57 5.37 12.78
N GLY A 22 -2.35 5.74 12.48
CA GLY A 22 -1.13 5.09 12.92
C GLY A 22 0.01 5.66 12.10
N TRP A 23 0.87 4.82 11.58
CA TRP A 23 1.90 5.22 10.62
C TRP A 23 1.28 5.88 9.40
N ALA A 24 0.29 5.27 8.76
CA ALA A 24 -0.59 6.01 7.85
C ALA A 24 -1.48 6.94 8.70
N ARG A 25 -1.40 8.26 8.51
CA ARG A 25 -2.17 9.26 9.26
C ARG A 25 -3.66 9.03 9.11
N THR A 26 -4.09 8.63 7.90
CA THR A 26 -5.48 8.28 7.60
C THR A 26 -5.48 7.12 6.61
N ASN A 27 -5.73 5.93 7.11
CA ASN A 27 -5.84 4.74 6.28
C ASN A 27 -7.31 4.37 6.09
N TYR A 28 -7.74 4.32 4.84
CA TYR A 28 -9.06 3.88 4.41
C TYR A 28 -9.00 2.42 3.96
N THR A 29 -9.73 1.56 4.64
CA THR A 29 -9.88 0.15 4.25
C THR A 29 -11.35 -0.14 4.07
N TYR A 30 -11.80 -0.26 2.84
CA TYR A 30 -13.12 -0.77 2.49
C TYR A 30 -13.04 -2.28 2.33
N PHE A 31 -14.12 -2.97 2.63
CA PHE A 31 -14.15 -4.42 2.53
C PHE A 31 -15.49 -4.93 1.98
N ALA A 32 -15.43 -6.09 1.35
CA ALA A 32 -16.57 -6.92 1.00
C ALA A 32 -16.31 -8.34 1.51
N ILE A 33 -17.31 -8.93 2.16
CA ILE A 33 -17.26 -10.28 2.73
C ILE A 33 -18.38 -11.10 2.13
N SER A 34 -18.05 -12.17 1.41
CA SER A 34 -18.99 -13.15 0.89
C SER A 34 -19.00 -14.39 1.77
N LEU A 35 -20.19 -14.88 2.05
CA LEU A 35 -20.46 -16.04 2.90
C LEU A 35 -21.03 -17.17 2.05
N SER A 36 -20.59 -18.41 2.29
CA SER A 36 -21.09 -19.59 1.57
C SER A 36 -22.51 -20.01 2.01
N GLN A 37 -22.94 -19.56 3.19
CA GLN A 37 -24.25 -19.86 3.75
C GLN A 37 -24.99 -18.57 4.09
N PRO A 38 -26.35 -18.59 4.01
CA PRO A 38 -27.14 -17.44 4.38
C PRO A 38 -27.11 -17.17 5.89
N ILE A 39 -27.07 -15.90 6.24
CA ILE A 39 -27.17 -15.43 7.61
C ILE A 39 -28.58 -15.70 8.12
N LYS A 40 -28.71 -16.42 9.23
CA LYS A 40 -30.00 -16.70 9.89
C LYS A 40 -30.50 -15.49 10.67
N ASP A 41 -29.64 -14.92 11.49
CA ASP A 41 -29.85 -13.68 12.22
C ASP A 41 -28.50 -13.04 12.56
N TYR A 42 -28.52 -11.76 12.90
CA TYR A 42 -27.34 -11.00 13.27
C TYR A 42 -27.66 -9.85 14.21
N GLY A 43 -26.65 -9.28 14.82
CA GLY A 43 -26.80 -8.10 15.65
C GLY A 43 -25.47 -7.40 15.90
N TYR A 44 -25.57 -6.28 16.59
CA TYR A 44 -24.43 -5.40 16.84
C TYR A 44 -24.30 -5.04 18.30
N LYS A 45 -23.07 -4.81 18.73
CA LYS A 45 -22.75 -4.20 20.02
C LYS A 45 -21.80 -3.05 19.77
N ASP A 46 -22.22 -1.83 20.08
CA ASP A 46 -21.30 -0.71 20.16
C ASP A 46 -20.72 -0.68 21.59
N LYS A 47 -19.40 -0.81 21.67
CA LYS A 47 -18.67 -0.78 22.95
C LYS A 47 -18.35 0.63 23.43
N GLU A 48 -18.63 1.63 22.63
CA GLU A 48 -18.44 3.04 22.97
C GLU A 48 -19.79 3.72 23.11
N LYS A 49 -20.02 4.41 24.25
CA LYS A 49 -21.26 5.17 24.45
C LYS A 49 -21.31 6.31 23.43
N VAL A 50 -22.32 6.31 22.59
CA VAL A 50 -22.62 7.41 21.68
C VAL A 50 -23.31 8.52 22.47
N LEU A 51 -22.83 9.75 22.37
CA LEU A 51 -23.42 10.91 23.05
C LEU A 51 -24.83 11.24 22.56
N TYR A 52 -25.12 10.91 21.31
CA TYR A 52 -26.40 11.12 20.67
C TYR A 52 -26.83 9.92 19.85
N ASN A 53 -27.95 9.30 20.29
CA ASN A 53 -28.52 8.14 19.59
C ASN A 53 -29.55 8.51 18.53
N GLY A 54 -29.91 9.79 18.42
CA GLY A 54 -30.93 10.26 17.50
C GLY A 54 -32.24 9.48 17.57
N PHE A 55 -32.86 9.28 16.42
CA PHE A 55 -34.09 8.47 16.29
C PHE A 55 -33.82 6.95 16.28
N TRP A 56 -32.56 6.53 16.30
CA TRP A 56 -32.13 5.13 16.36
C TRP A 56 -32.72 4.37 17.59
N ARG A 57 -33.07 5.09 18.65
CA ARG A 57 -33.75 4.52 19.81
C ARG A 57 -35.08 3.81 19.50
N ARG A 58 -35.67 4.11 18.35
CA ARG A 58 -36.89 3.46 17.87
C ARG A 58 -36.64 2.06 17.30
N PHE A 59 -35.39 1.71 17.04
CA PHE A 59 -34.97 0.44 16.49
C PHE A 59 -34.17 -0.36 17.51
N LYS A 60 -34.29 -1.66 17.43
CA LYS A 60 -33.47 -2.59 18.23
C LYS A 60 -32.24 -2.93 17.38
N LEU A 61 -31.15 -2.16 17.54
CA LEU A 61 -29.91 -2.38 16.83
C LEU A 61 -29.29 -3.77 17.05
N GLU A 62 -29.68 -4.40 18.18
CA GLU A 62 -29.24 -5.75 18.52
C GLU A 62 -29.88 -6.83 17.63
N LYS A 63 -30.88 -6.48 16.82
CA LYS A 63 -31.68 -7.46 16.04
C LYS A 63 -31.86 -7.00 14.61
N ASN A 64 -31.05 -7.58 13.70
CA ASN A 64 -31.24 -7.49 12.26
C ASN A 64 -31.39 -6.07 11.69
N PHE A 65 -30.78 -5.08 12.33
CA PHE A 65 -30.67 -3.76 11.74
C PHE A 65 -29.57 -3.79 10.66
N PRO A 66 -29.84 -3.35 9.41
CA PRO A 66 -28.95 -3.65 8.27
C PRO A 66 -27.60 -2.95 8.31
N GLU A 67 -27.44 -1.91 9.14
CA GLU A 67 -26.22 -1.11 9.14
C GLU A 67 -25.86 -0.59 10.53
N ILE A 68 -24.56 -0.53 10.82
CA ILE A 68 -24.05 0.14 12.02
C ILE A 68 -22.79 0.94 11.69
N THR A 69 -22.67 2.11 12.32
CA THR A 69 -21.45 2.94 12.31
C THR A 69 -21.00 3.25 13.73
N GLY A 70 -19.69 3.40 13.92
CA GLY A 70 -19.14 3.72 15.23
C GLY A 70 -17.62 3.52 15.27
N ARG A 71 -17.04 3.70 16.46
CA ARG A 71 -15.59 3.50 16.67
C ARG A 71 -15.23 2.11 17.14
N LYS A 72 -16.10 1.46 17.94
CA LYS A 72 -15.84 0.17 18.57
C LYS A 72 -16.99 -0.79 18.36
N ILE A 73 -17.34 -1.01 17.11
CA ILE A 73 -18.41 -1.94 16.72
C ILE A 73 -17.94 -3.39 16.83
N VAL A 74 -18.84 -4.24 17.31
CA VAL A 74 -18.76 -5.69 17.23
C VAL A 74 -20.06 -6.19 16.62
N ALA A 75 -19.95 -6.91 15.52
CA ALA A 75 -21.07 -7.60 14.90
C ALA A 75 -20.98 -9.11 15.19
N TYR A 76 -22.10 -9.77 15.27
CA TYR A 76 -22.21 -11.22 15.36
C TYR A 76 -23.24 -11.70 14.35
N PHE A 77 -22.98 -12.86 13.76
CA PHE A 77 -23.80 -13.50 12.74
C PHE A 77 -24.03 -14.96 13.13
N ASN A 78 -25.27 -15.40 13.06
CA ASN A 78 -25.65 -16.79 13.34
C ASN A 78 -26.02 -17.49 12.05
N PHE A 79 -25.60 -18.74 11.94
CA PHE A 79 -25.81 -19.59 10.77
C PHE A 79 -26.53 -20.87 11.16
N GLU A 80 -27.21 -21.51 10.21
CA GLU A 80 -27.84 -22.81 10.40
C GLU A 80 -26.87 -23.92 9.97
N THR A 81 -26.13 -24.47 10.90
CA THR A 81 -25.03 -25.43 10.65
C THR A 81 -25.46 -26.89 10.71
N ALA A 82 -26.76 -27.18 10.94
CA ALA A 82 -27.22 -28.57 11.10
C ALA A 82 -27.09 -29.40 9.82
N LYS A 83 -27.18 -28.76 8.64
CA LYS A 83 -27.10 -29.44 7.32
C LYS A 83 -25.72 -29.35 6.70
N ASP A 84 -25.02 -28.24 6.94
CA ASP A 84 -23.69 -27.98 6.45
C ASP A 84 -22.90 -27.26 7.57
N PRO A 85 -21.99 -27.98 8.24
CA PRO A 85 -21.23 -27.41 9.37
C PRO A 85 -20.10 -26.47 8.92
N GLU A 86 -19.79 -26.39 7.60
CA GLU A 86 -18.67 -25.64 7.08
C GLU A 86 -19.13 -24.30 6.52
N LEU A 87 -18.54 -23.21 7.01
CA LEU A 87 -18.78 -21.86 6.52
C LEU A 87 -17.51 -21.32 5.83
N VAL A 88 -17.58 -21.14 4.52
CA VAL A 88 -16.51 -20.48 3.76
C VAL A 88 -16.75 -18.98 3.74
N VAL A 89 -15.73 -18.22 4.14
CA VAL A 89 -15.75 -16.75 4.15
C VAL A 89 -14.69 -16.25 3.19
N LYS A 90 -15.08 -15.40 2.24
CA LYS A 90 -14.17 -14.72 1.31
C LYS A 90 -14.19 -13.24 1.59
N VAL A 91 -13.00 -12.64 1.67
CA VAL A 91 -12.83 -11.22 1.97
C VAL A 91 -12.01 -10.57 0.87
N ALA A 92 -12.49 -9.45 0.36
CA ALA A 92 -11.71 -8.56 -0.49
C ALA A 92 -11.66 -7.17 0.11
N LEU A 93 -10.57 -6.47 -0.17
CA LEU A 93 -10.28 -5.12 0.31
C LEU A 93 -10.20 -4.14 -0.85
N SER A 94 -10.43 -2.87 -0.54
CA SER A 94 -10.20 -1.73 -1.44
C SER A 94 -9.76 -0.52 -0.63
N ALA A 95 -8.90 0.31 -1.21
CA ALA A 95 -8.59 1.62 -0.66
C ALA A 95 -9.52 2.73 -1.20
N VAL A 96 -10.39 2.38 -2.15
CA VAL A 96 -11.19 3.31 -2.94
C VAL A 96 -12.61 3.40 -2.40
N SER A 97 -13.36 2.29 -2.42
CA SER A 97 -14.77 2.26 -2.01
C SER A 97 -15.25 0.83 -1.67
N THR A 98 -16.44 0.73 -1.08
CA THR A 98 -17.13 -0.57 -0.88
C THR A 98 -17.46 -1.24 -2.20
N GLU A 99 -17.83 -0.48 -3.23
CA GLU A 99 -18.08 -0.98 -4.58
C GLU A 99 -16.80 -1.53 -5.21
N GLY A 100 -15.66 -0.87 -4.98
CA GLY A 100 -14.32 -1.36 -5.35
C GLY A 100 -14.03 -2.71 -4.71
N ALA A 101 -14.24 -2.84 -3.40
CA ALA A 101 -14.06 -4.10 -2.70
C ALA A 101 -14.96 -5.22 -3.24
N VAL A 102 -16.22 -4.91 -3.61
CA VAL A 102 -17.12 -5.89 -4.26
C VAL A 102 -16.62 -6.30 -5.64
N LYS A 103 -16.08 -5.35 -6.43
CA LYS A 103 -15.49 -5.67 -7.75
C LYS A 103 -14.29 -6.60 -7.60
N ASN A 104 -13.38 -6.28 -6.65
CA ASN A 104 -12.20 -7.10 -6.34
C ASN A 104 -12.62 -8.51 -5.91
N LEU A 105 -13.60 -8.63 -5.00
CA LEU A 105 -14.16 -9.92 -4.57
C LEU A 105 -14.68 -10.75 -5.74
N ARG A 106 -15.41 -10.12 -6.66
CA ARG A 106 -15.98 -10.81 -7.84
C ARG A 106 -14.90 -11.25 -8.81
N ALA A 107 -13.93 -10.41 -9.09
CA ALA A 107 -12.86 -10.71 -10.05
C ALA A 107 -11.88 -11.77 -9.54
N GLU A 108 -11.52 -11.71 -8.27
CA GLU A 108 -10.43 -12.52 -7.72
C GLU A 108 -10.90 -13.82 -7.07
N ALA A 109 -12.05 -13.82 -6.38
CA ALA A 109 -12.47 -14.94 -5.53
C ALA A 109 -13.83 -15.56 -5.88
N SER A 110 -14.68 -14.91 -6.71
CA SER A 110 -16.00 -15.45 -7.03
C SER A 110 -15.88 -16.73 -7.85
N GLY A 111 -16.73 -17.73 -7.53
CA GLY A 111 -16.78 -19.01 -8.23
C GLY A 111 -15.60 -19.95 -7.94
N LYS A 112 -14.62 -19.56 -7.12
CA LYS A 112 -13.46 -20.40 -6.75
C LYS A 112 -13.67 -21.02 -5.36
N SER A 113 -13.23 -22.28 -5.18
CA SER A 113 -13.16 -22.90 -3.86
C SER A 113 -11.93 -22.40 -3.08
N PHE A 114 -11.85 -22.75 -1.78
CA PHE A 114 -10.67 -22.49 -0.97
C PHE A 114 -9.41 -23.16 -1.56
N GLU A 115 -9.53 -24.43 -1.95
CA GLU A 115 -8.43 -25.21 -2.53
C GLU A 115 -7.95 -24.61 -3.86
N GLN A 116 -8.87 -24.13 -4.69
CA GLN A 116 -8.52 -23.48 -5.95
C GLN A 116 -7.75 -22.17 -5.72
N LEU A 117 -8.14 -21.37 -4.72
CA LEU A 117 -7.42 -20.14 -4.37
C LEU A 117 -6.05 -20.45 -3.74
N ALA A 118 -5.98 -21.45 -2.87
CA ALA A 118 -4.72 -21.89 -2.25
C ALA A 118 -3.73 -22.43 -3.31
N GLU A 119 -4.20 -23.21 -4.27
CA GLU A 119 -3.37 -23.74 -5.35
C GLU A 119 -2.93 -22.65 -6.33
N ALA A 120 -3.81 -21.70 -6.67
CA ALA A 120 -3.45 -20.54 -7.48
C ALA A 120 -2.33 -19.72 -6.80
N ALA A 121 -2.48 -19.41 -5.51
CA ALA A 121 -1.46 -18.67 -4.77
C ALA A 121 -0.13 -19.44 -4.69
N ARG A 122 -0.16 -20.77 -4.52
CA ARG A 122 1.03 -21.61 -4.55
C ARG A 122 1.71 -21.57 -5.91
N THR A 123 0.94 -21.65 -6.97
CA THR A 123 1.44 -21.59 -8.35
C THR A 123 2.09 -20.25 -8.64
N ASP A 124 1.43 -19.16 -8.28
CA ASP A 124 1.95 -17.81 -8.48
C ASP A 124 3.29 -17.61 -7.74
N TRP A 125 3.37 -18.03 -6.46
CA TRP A 125 4.62 -17.95 -5.71
C TRP A 125 5.72 -18.86 -6.27
N ASN A 126 5.39 -20.07 -6.70
CA ASN A 126 6.37 -20.96 -7.33
C ASN A 126 6.91 -20.34 -8.63
N ASN A 127 6.05 -19.77 -9.47
CA ASN A 127 6.47 -19.09 -10.70
C ASN A 127 7.40 -17.90 -10.42
N GLU A 128 7.13 -17.15 -9.34
CA GLU A 128 7.98 -16.02 -8.95
C GLU A 128 9.35 -16.47 -8.42
N LEU A 129 9.41 -17.52 -7.61
CA LEU A 129 10.63 -18.01 -7.00
C LEU A 129 11.48 -18.87 -7.94
N ASP A 130 10.86 -19.51 -8.93
CA ASP A 130 11.53 -20.42 -9.90
C ASP A 130 12.39 -19.71 -10.94
N HIS A 131 12.44 -18.36 -10.88
CA HIS A 131 13.38 -17.58 -11.71
C HIS A 131 14.85 -17.80 -11.35
N PHE A 132 15.10 -18.40 -10.17
CA PHE A 132 16.44 -18.69 -9.68
C PHE A 132 16.58 -20.17 -9.35
N GLU A 133 17.57 -20.81 -9.95
CA GLU A 133 17.99 -22.16 -9.58
C GLU A 133 19.33 -22.09 -8.86
N ILE A 134 19.41 -22.66 -7.66
CA ILE A 134 20.65 -22.69 -6.88
C ILE A 134 21.02 -24.09 -6.46
N GLU A 135 22.31 -24.36 -6.38
CA GLU A 135 22.85 -25.57 -5.77
C GLU A 135 23.32 -25.29 -4.34
N GLY A 136 23.06 -26.25 -3.45
CA GLY A 136 23.45 -26.12 -2.04
C GLY A 136 22.76 -27.14 -1.15
N THR A 137 23.06 -27.10 0.14
CA THR A 137 22.39 -27.91 1.16
C THR A 137 20.92 -27.48 1.31
N PRO A 138 20.05 -28.35 1.87
CA PRO A 138 18.65 -27.96 2.14
C PRO A 138 18.51 -26.65 2.91
N ASP A 139 19.35 -26.43 3.93
CA ASP A 139 19.32 -25.19 4.73
C ASP A 139 19.73 -23.95 3.92
N GLN A 140 20.75 -24.08 3.06
CA GLN A 140 21.17 -23.00 2.17
C GLN A 140 20.06 -22.64 1.18
N LYS A 141 19.40 -23.64 0.59
CA LYS A 141 18.25 -23.43 -0.30
C LYS A 141 17.09 -22.78 0.44
N ALA A 142 16.76 -23.25 1.65
CA ALA A 142 15.70 -22.65 2.47
C ALA A 142 15.99 -21.18 2.79
N MET A 143 17.22 -20.85 3.21
CA MET A 143 17.63 -19.46 3.47
C MET A 143 17.52 -18.58 2.23
N PHE A 144 18.02 -19.06 1.09
CA PHE A 144 17.98 -18.29 -0.17
C PHE A 144 16.55 -17.99 -0.61
N TYR A 145 15.71 -19.03 -0.74
CA TYR A 145 14.33 -18.82 -1.21
C TYR A 145 13.46 -18.06 -0.21
N THR A 146 13.71 -18.18 1.10
CA THR A 146 13.05 -17.35 2.11
C THR A 146 13.45 -15.89 1.96
N SER A 147 14.73 -15.60 1.74
CA SER A 147 15.21 -14.24 1.50
C SER A 147 14.64 -13.66 0.20
N LEU A 148 14.64 -14.45 -0.87
CA LEU A 148 14.03 -14.05 -2.16
C LEU A 148 12.53 -13.75 -2.00
N TYR A 149 11.78 -14.61 -1.28
CA TYR A 149 10.39 -14.37 -0.96
C TYR A 149 10.20 -13.05 -0.22
N HIS A 150 11.05 -12.72 0.76
CA HIS A 150 10.96 -11.48 1.52
C HIS A 150 11.16 -10.23 0.64
N THR A 151 12.02 -10.27 -0.39
CA THR A 151 12.18 -9.14 -1.32
C THR A 151 10.96 -8.88 -2.20
N MET A 152 9.99 -9.80 -2.24
CA MET A 152 8.79 -9.69 -3.07
C MET A 152 7.52 -9.38 -2.27
N ILE A 153 7.60 -9.23 -0.94
CA ILE A 153 6.45 -8.90 -0.10
C ILE A 153 6.04 -7.44 -0.24
N ASN A 154 7.03 -6.55 -0.30
CA ASN A 154 6.85 -5.11 -0.50
C ASN A 154 7.87 -4.62 -1.54
N PRO A 155 7.57 -3.54 -2.27
CA PRO A 155 6.31 -2.77 -2.33
C PRO A 155 5.10 -3.60 -2.74
N SER A 156 3.93 -3.24 -2.23
CA SER A 156 2.67 -3.96 -2.48
C SER A 156 1.78 -3.23 -3.49
N VAL A 157 1.03 -3.98 -4.30
CA VAL A 157 0.00 -3.42 -5.18
C VAL A 157 -1.05 -2.68 -4.36
N TYR A 158 -1.37 -1.46 -4.75
CA TYR A 158 -2.32 -0.58 -4.08
C TYR A 158 -3.28 0.05 -5.09
N MET A 159 -4.08 -0.78 -5.71
CA MET A 159 -5.16 -0.38 -6.60
C MET A 159 -6.21 -1.48 -6.68
N ASP A 160 -7.43 -1.11 -7.07
CA ASP A 160 -8.51 -2.04 -7.37
C ASP A 160 -8.31 -2.68 -8.76
N VAL A 161 -9.05 -3.77 -9.03
CA VAL A 161 -8.96 -4.51 -10.31
C VAL A 161 -9.33 -3.67 -11.53
N ASP A 162 -10.03 -2.57 -11.34
CA ASP A 162 -10.35 -1.61 -12.41
C ASP A 162 -9.29 -0.50 -12.57
N GLY A 163 -8.17 -0.58 -11.85
CA GLY A 163 -7.08 0.39 -11.88
C GLY A 163 -7.29 1.62 -11.00
N SER A 164 -8.40 1.71 -10.27
CA SER A 164 -8.65 2.83 -9.35
C SER A 164 -7.77 2.72 -8.10
N TYR A 165 -7.19 3.83 -7.65
CA TYR A 165 -6.38 3.87 -6.43
C TYR A 165 -6.52 5.20 -5.69
N ARG A 166 -6.14 5.23 -4.41
CA ARG A 166 -6.09 6.46 -3.61
C ARG A 166 -4.69 7.05 -3.62
N GLY A 167 -4.57 8.29 -4.12
CA GLY A 167 -3.32 9.03 -4.16
C GLY A 167 -2.90 9.63 -2.81
N LEU A 168 -1.72 10.25 -2.77
CA LEU A 168 -1.22 10.97 -1.58
C LEU A 168 -2.02 12.25 -1.28
N ASP A 169 -2.76 12.76 -2.24
CA ASP A 169 -3.75 13.84 -2.07
C ASP A 169 -5.09 13.35 -1.50
N HIS A 170 -5.19 12.07 -1.19
CA HIS A 170 -6.40 11.35 -0.76
C HIS A 170 -7.53 11.30 -1.80
N ASN A 171 -7.33 11.82 -3.02
CA ASN A 171 -8.27 11.67 -4.11
C ASN A 171 -8.18 10.28 -4.75
N ILE A 172 -9.22 9.92 -5.50
CA ILE A 172 -9.23 8.69 -6.27
C ILE A 172 -8.72 8.99 -7.67
N HIS A 173 -7.71 8.24 -8.06
CA HIS A 173 -7.05 8.30 -9.36
C HIS A 173 -7.24 7.00 -10.13
N GLN A 174 -6.85 7.02 -11.39
CA GLN A 174 -6.88 5.88 -12.29
C GLN A 174 -5.47 5.59 -12.80
N ALA A 175 -4.94 4.42 -12.49
CA ALA A 175 -3.70 3.93 -13.08
C ALA A 175 -3.93 3.57 -14.56
N LYS A 176 -3.21 4.25 -15.45
CA LYS A 176 -3.32 4.04 -16.90
C LYS A 176 -1.99 3.53 -17.44
N GLY A 177 -1.95 2.25 -17.75
CA GLY A 177 -0.76 1.62 -18.31
C GLY A 177 0.34 1.28 -17.30
N PHE A 178 0.05 1.34 -15.99
CA PHE A 178 0.95 0.91 -14.93
C PHE A 178 0.17 0.32 -13.75
N THR A 179 0.83 -0.44 -12.91
CA THR A 179 0.34 -0.93 -11.63
C THR A 179 0.79 0.02 -10.52
N ASN A 180 -0.16 0.55 -9.73
CA ASN A 180 0.19 1.43 -8.62
C ASN A 180 0.63 0.64 -7.40
N TYR A 181 1.78 1.02 -6.83
CA TYR A 181 2.39 0.40 -5.65
C TYR A 181 2.39 1.33 -4.45
N THR A 182 2.51 0.74 -3.26
CA THR A 182 2.66 1.42 -1.96
C THR A 182 3.65 0.67 -1.07
N ILE A 183 3.95 1.23 0.09
CA ILE A 183 4.93 0.72 1.07
C ILE A 183 6.34 0.81 0.50
N PHE A 184 6.75 2.05 0.24
CA PHE A 184 8.10 2.37 -0.17
C PHE A 184 8.95 2.81 1.03
N SER A 185 9.83 1.94 1.51
CA SER A 185 10.81 2.22 2.58
C SER A 185 12.16 2.53 1.94
N LEU A 186 12.29 3.72 1.35
CA LEU A 186 13.32 3.98 0.37
C LEU A 186 14.73 4.07 0.95
N TRP A 187 14.89 4.54 2.20
CA TRP A 187 16.19 4.53 2.89
C TRP A 187 16.79 3.13 3.04
N ASP A 188 15.92 2.11 3.13
CA ASP A 188 16.34 0.70 3.20
C ASP A 188 16.55 0.12 1.78
N THR A 189 15.57 0.31 0.90
CA THR A 189 15.41 -0.48 -0.33
C THR A 189 16.23 0.03 -1.51
N TYR A 190 16.62 1.32 -1.52
CA TYR A 190 17.46 1.86 -2.59
C TYR A 190 18.82 1.18 -2.67
N ARG A 191 19.32 0.65 -1.53
CA ARG A 191 20.67 0.08 -1.41
C ARG A 191 20.86 -1.19 -2.22
N ALA A 192 19.85 -2.06 -2.23
CA ALA A 192 19.96 -3.36 -2.89
C ALA A 192 18.66 -3.86 -3.53
N GLU A 193 17.51 -3.68 -2.88
CA GLU A 193 16.24 -4.27 -3.32
C GLU A 193 15.78 -3.72 -4.66
N HIS A 194 15.68 -2.39 -4.82
CA HIS A 194 15.32 -1.80 -6.11
C HIS A 194 16.35 -2.10 -7.22
N PRO A 195 17.68 -1.98 -6.99
CA PRO A 195 18.67 -2.45 -7.95
C PRO A 195 18.54 -3.92 -8.34
N PHE A 196 18.19 -4.79 -7.40
CA PHE A 196 17.90 -6.20 -7.64
C PHE A 196 16.64 -6.37 -8.50
N LEU A 197 15.54 -5.72 -8.13
CA LEU A 197 14.29 -5.75 -8.89
C LEU A 197 14.46 -5.24 -10.32
N ASN A 198 15.29 -4.22 -10.53
CA ASN A 198 15.67 -3.72 -11.85
C ASN A 198 16.30 -4.80 -12.74
N LEU A 199 17.00 -5.76 -12.15
CA LEU A 199 17.62 -6.86 -12.89
C LEU A 199 16.65 -8.03 -13.14
N VAL A 200 15.78 -8.35 -12.15
CA VAL A 200 15.00 -9.58 -12.18
C VAL A 200 13.53 -9.37 -12.53
N LYS A 201 13.01 -8.16 -12.35
CA LYS A 201 11.60 -7.79 -12.58
C LYS A 201 11.50 -6.37 -13.18
N PRO A 202 12.17 -6.09 -14.32
CA PRO A 202 12.22 -4.74 -14.89
C PRO A 202 10.84 -4.13 -15.16
N GLU A 203 9.84 -4.93 -15.55
CA GLU A 203 8.48 -4.45 -15.80
C GLU A 203 7.82 -3.92 -14.52
N ARG A 204 8.02 -4.61 -13.39
CA ARG A 204 7.53 -4.13 -12.08
C ARG A 204 8.29 -2.90 -11.61
N SER A 205 9.60 -2.83 -11.91
CA SER A 205 10.40 -1.65 -11.59
C SER A 205 9.91 -0.41 -12.32
N VAL A 206 9.51 -0.52 -13.59
CA VAL A 206 8.87 0.56 -14.35
C VAL A 206 7.61 1.04 -13.63
N ASP A 207 6.72 0.13 -13.24
CA ASP A 207 5.48 0.44 -12.52
C ASP A 207 5.74 1.09 -11.14
N MET A 208 6.78 0.65 -10.43
CA MET A 208 7.17 1.24 -9.15
C MET A 208 7.72 2.66 -9.33
N VAL A 209 8.56 2.90 -10.33
CA VAL A 209 9.08 4.24 -10.67
C VAL A 209 7.91 5.17 -11.05
N GLU A 210 7.01 4.70 -11.91
CA GLU A 210 5.80 5.46 -12.27
C GLU A 210 4.96 5.78 -11.04
N SER A 211 4.78 4.83 -10.12
CA SER A 211 4.08 5.06 -8.86
C SER A 211 4.75 6.15 -8.02
N MET A 212 6.09 6.17 -7.93
CA MET A 212 6.83 7.20 -7.20
C MET A 212 6.65 8.59 -7.84
N ILE A 213 6.67 8.68 -9.17
CA ILE A 213 6.42 9.93 -9.90
C ILE A 213 4.97 10.41 -9.68
N LYS A 214 3.98 9.50 -9.72
CA LYS A 214 2.60 9.86 -9.39
C LYS A 214 2.44 10.32 -7.94
N HIS A 215 3.17 9.73 -6.99
CA HIS A 215 3.20 10.22 -5.61
C HIS A 215 3.72 11.65 -5.52
N GLU A 216 4.79 12.01 -6.24
CA GLU A 216 5.28 13.39 -6.35
C GLU A 216 4.18 14.31 -6.89
N GLN A 217 3.58 13.97 -8.02
CA GLN A 217 2.55 14.77 -8.68
C GLN A 217 1.30 14.99 -7.82
N GLN A 218 0.94 14.01 -7.00
CA GLN A 218 -0.23 14.03 -6.10
C GLN A 218 0.12 14.57 -4.70
N SER A 219 1.39 14.64 -4.34
CA SER A 219 1.82 15.20 -3.07
C SER A 219 1.67 16.72 -3.08
N VAL A 220 1.10 17.27 -1.99
CA VAL A 220 1.05 18.74 -1.80
C VAL A 220 2.44 19.37 -1.68
N HIS A 221 3.43 18.57 -1.36
CA HIS A 221 4.83 18.99 -1.22
C HIS A 221 5.61 18.90 -2.52
N ARG A 222 5.07 18.25 -3.56
CA ARG A 222 5.76 18.02 -4.82
C ARG A 222 7.11 17.35 -4.61
N MET A 223 7.09 16.29 -3.79
CA MET A 223 8.24 15.45 -3.49
C MET A 223 7.95 14.00 -3.86
N LEU A 224 8.97 13.34 -4.39
CA LEU A 224 9.00 11.88 -4.46
C LEU A 224 8.85 11.28 -3.04
N PRO A 225 8.37 10.05 -2.92
CA PRO A 225 8.16 9.45 -1.61
C PRO A 225 9.48 9.28 -0.84
N VAL A 226 9.40 9.45 0.47
CA VAL A 226 10.45 9.06 1.43
C VAL A 226 10.08 7.74 2.08
N TRP A 227 8.86 7.67 2.61
CA TRP A 227 8.28 6.45 3.18
C TRP A 227 6.77 6.44 2.99
N SER A 228 6.31 6.25 1.76
CA SER A 228 4.87 6.28 1.46
C SER A 228 4.17 4.99 1.87
N LEU A 229 2.99 5.14 2.48
CA LEU A 229 2.17 4.05 3.01
C LEU A 229 0.68 4.33 2.80
N MET A 230 0.04 3.55 1.94
CA MET A 230 -1.42 3.54 1.75
C MET A 230 -2.01 4.95 1.57
N GLY A 231 -1.51 5.70 0.58
CA GLY A 231 -1.95 7.07 0.27
C GLY A 231 -1.52 8.12 1.32
N ASN A 232 -0.50 7.84 2.10
CA ASN A 232 0.07 8.78 3.06
C ASN A 232 1.60 8.78 2.95
N GLU A 233 2.21 9.91 3.28
CA GLU A 233 3.66 10.01 3.46
C GLU A 233 3.98 10.11 4.95
N ASN A 234 4.94 9.32 5.39
CA ASN A 234 5.33 9.21 6.81
C ASN A 234 6.56 10.05 7.17
N TRP A 235 7.37 10.44 6.18
CA TRP A 235 8.63 11.16 6.37
C TRP A 235 9.59 10.41 7.33
N CYS A 236 9.56 9.08 7.30
CA CYS A 236 10.41 8.26 8.13
C CYS A 236 11.80 8.13 7.49
N MET A 237 12.84 8.24 8.31
CA MET A 237 14.26 8.23 7.95
C MET A 237 14.71 9.50 7.21
N SER A 238 16.02 9.62 7.01
CA SER A 238 16.65 10.75 6.32
C SER A 238 16.84 10.48 4.84
N GLY A 239 17.10 11.54 4.06
CA GLY A 239 17.32 11.45 2.63
C GLY A 239 16.04 11.54 1.81
N TYR A 240 16.20 11.56 0.48
CA TYR A 240 15.11 11.49 -0.49
C TYR A 240 15.44 10.43 -1.57
N HIS A 241 15.79 9.24 -1.11
CA HIS A 241 16.41 8.15 -1.90
C HIS A 241 15.57 7.60 -3.06
N ALA A 242 14.31 8.04 -3.21
CA ALA A 242 13.57 7.79 -4.45
C ALA A 242 14.35 8.25 -5.68
N VAL A 243 15.10 9.37 -5.57
CA VAL A 243 15.92 9.87 -6.68
C VAL A 243 16.99 8.86 -7.10
N SER A 244 17.58 8.15 -6.13
CA SER A 244 18.55 7.08 -6.43
C SER A 244 17.91 5.89 -7.14
N VAL A 245 16.68 5.53 -6.77
CA VAL A 245 15.93 4.46 -7.44
C VAL A 245 15.60 4.83 -8.89
N LEU A 246 15.10 6.06 -9.12
CA LEU A 246 14.83 6.58 -10.46
C LEU A 246 16.12 6.64 -11.30
N ALA A 247 17.20 7.16 -10.72
CA ALA A 247 18.51 7.26 -11.37
C ALA A 247 19.05 5.89 -11.84
N ASP A 248 18.91 4.87 -11.00
CA ASP A 248 19.34 3.51 -11.33
C ASP A 248 18.50 2.93 -12.49
N ALA A 249 17.17 3.12 -12.46
CA ALA A 249 16.26 2.68 -13.51
C ALA A 249 16.54 3.39 -14.86
N ILE A 250 16.78 4.71 -14.84
CA ILE A 250 17.16 5.49 -16.02
C ILE A 250 18.52 5.02 -16.57
N THR A 251 19.51 4.90 -15.68
CA THR A 251 20.88 4.53 -16.04
C THR A 251 20.95 3.15 -16.68
N LYS A 252 20.12 2.22 -16.25
CA LYS A 252 19.99 0.88 -16.83
C LYS A 252 19.11 0.82 -18.09
N GLY A 253 18.49 1.94 -18.49
CA GLY A 253 17.59 2.00 -19.64
C GLY A 253 16.25 1.29 -19.43
N ILE A 254 15.85 1.10 -18.16
CA ILE A 254 14.58 0.46 -17.76
C ILE A 254 13.43 1.45 -17.85
N PHE A 255 13.64 2.68 -17.35
CA PHE A 255 12.65 3.75 -17.41
C PHE A 255 13.00 4.74 -18.51
N SER A 256 12.05 5.02 -19.42
CA SER A 256 12.28 5.78 -20.65
C SER A 256 11.81 7.24 -20.62
N ASN A 257 10.88 7.59 -19.70
CA ASN A 257 10.41 8.98 -19.58
C ASN A 257 11.34 9.78 -18.66
N VAL A 258 12.56 10.03 -19.20
CA VAL A 258 13.66 10.62 -18.43
C VAL A 258 13.33 12.04 -17.99
N ASP A 259 12.70 12.86 -18.84
CA ASP A 259 12.39 14.26 -18.52
C ASP A 259 11.43 14.37 -17.32
N GLU A 260 10.34 13.57 -17.29
CA GLU A 260 9.39 13.54 -16.18
C GLU A 260 10.06 13.07 -14.88
N ALA A 261 10.94 12.09 -14.97
CA ALA A 261 11.69 11.60 -13.81
C ALA A 261 12.66 12.66 -13.27
N LEU A 262 13.43 13.33 -14.15
CA LEU A 262 14.34 14.40 -13.75
C LEU A 262 13.60 15.58 -13.12
N ASP A 263 12.47 16.00 -13.68
CA ASP A 263 11.62 17.04 -13.10
C ASP A 263 11.20 16.68 -11.68
N ALA A 264 10.76 15.44 -11.44
CA ALA A 264 10.36 14.96 -10.12
C ALA A 264 11.56 14.89 -9.14
N MET A 265 12.74 14.48 -9.62
CA MET A 265 13.96 14.40 -8.82
C MET A 265 14.43 15.81 -8.40
N VAL A 266 14.49 16.76 -9.33
CA VAL A 266 14.87 18.17 -9.06
C VAL A 266 13.84 18.83 -8.15
N SER A 267 12.54 18.64 -8.40
CA SER A 267 11.49 19.14 -7.53
C SER A 267 11.71 18.66 -6.09
N THR A 268 12.03 17.38 -5.90
CA THR A 268 12.27 16.77 -4.60
C THR A 268 13.47 17.36 -3.88
N SER A 269 14.62 17.48 -4.56
CA SER A 269 15.88 17.94 -3.95
C SER A 269 15.90 19.42 -3.60
N THR A 270 14.93 20.20 -4.08
CA THR A 270 14.87 21.65 -3.92
C THR A 270 13.75 22.15 -3.02
N VAL A 271 13.03 21.27 -2.31
CA VAL A 271 11.96 21.66 -1.38
C VAL A 271 12.54 22.32 -0.13
N PRO A 272 12.42 23.67 0.03
CA PRO A 272 13.21 24.40 1.01
C PRO A 272 12.77 24.20 2.47
N TYR A 273 11.58 23.66 2.69
CA TYR A 273 11.02 23.40 4.02
C TYR A 273 11.16 21.91 4.44
N TYR A 274 11.76 21.06 3.59
CA TYR A 274 12.07 19.70 3.96
C TYR A 274 13.39 19.68 4.71
N GLU A 275 13.42 19.09 5.85
CA GLU A 275 14.47 18.75 6.80
C GLU A 275 15.90 19.31 6.50
N GLY A 276 16.06 20.65 6.59
CA GLY A 276 17.35 21.31 6.41
C GLY A 276 17.80 21.52 4.96
N VAL A 277 16.98 21.18 3.95
CA VAL A 277 17.33 21.35 2.54
C VAL A 277 17.67 22.80 2.21
N ALA A 278 16.93 23.78 2.76
CA ALA A 278 17.26 25.20 2.50
C ALA A 278 18.66 25.60 3.01
N ASP A 279 19.08 25.11 4.17
CA ASP A 279 20.40 25.36 4.70
C ASP A 279 21.45 24.58 3.89
N TYR A 280 21.17 23.33 3.51
CA TYR A 280 22.03 22.52 2.68
C TYR A 280 22.27 23.18 1.31
N MET A 281 21.23 23.64 0.60
CA MET A 281 21.38 24.37 -0.66
C MET A 281 22.22 25.63 -0.55
N LYS A 282 22.12 26.33 0.58
CA LYS A 282 22.84 27.58 0.79
C LYS A 282 24.28 27.40 1.26
N LEU A 283 24.52 26.44 2.13
CA LEU A 283 25.79 26.28 2.84
C LEU A 283 26.62 25.07 2.39
N GLY A 284 26.01 24.14 1.66
CA GLY A 284 26.60 22.84 1.31
C GLY A 284 26.55 21.81 2.44
N TYR A 285 25.92 22.14 3.56
CA TYR A 285 25.72 21.25 4.70
C TYR A 285 24.55 21.72 5.55
N ILE A 286 24.04 20.84 6.44
CA ILE A 286 23.03 21.17 7.43
C ILE A 286 23.71 21.48 8.77
N PRO A 287 23.56 22.69 9.35
CA PRO A 287 24.09 23.00 10.67
C PRO A 287 23.43 22.15 11.78
N LEU A 288 24.22 21.77 12.79
CA LEU A 288 23.77 20.92 13.90
C LEU A 288 22.60 21.51 14.71
N ASP A 289 22.54 22.84 14.79
CA ASP A 289 21.44 23.56 15.46
C ASP A 289 20.12 23.58 14.65
N LYS A 290 20.14 23.13 13.42
CA LYS A 290 18.98 23.08 12.53
C LYS A 290 18.32 21.69 12.46
N SER A 291 19.09 20.63 12.68
CA SER A 291 18.56 19.26 12.65
C SER A 291 19.39 18.36 13.57
N GLY A 292 18.69 17.51 14.35
CA GLY A 292 19.33 16.46 15.14
C GLY A 292 20.04 15.38 14.31
N THR A 293 19.71 15.29 13.03
CA THR A 293 20.29 14.35 12.05
C THR A 293 21.22 15.04 11.05
N ALA A 294 21.69 16.27 11.33
CA ALA A 294 22.42 17.15 10.42
C ALA A 294 23.54 16.47 9.64
N ALA A 295 24.38 15.68 10.32
CA ALA A 295 25.51 15.00 9.68
C ALA A 295 25.06 13.91 8.71
N SER A 296 24.15 13.04 9.11
CA SER A 296 23.62 11.97 8.23
C SER A 296 22.82 12.55 7.07
N SER A 297 21.92 13.50 7.33
CA SER A 297 21.13 14.15 6.28
C SER A 297 22.01 14.88 5.25
N THR A 298 23.10 15.55 5.70
CA THR A 298 24.05 16.17 4.77
C THR A 298 24.71 15.16 3.85
N LEU A 299 25.09 13.99 4.37
CA LEU A 299 25.74 12.94 3.57
C LEU A 299 24.76 12.25 2.63
N GLU A 300 23.56 11.98 3.11
CA GLU A 300 22.50 11.35 2.30
C GLU A 300 22.06 12.28 1.16
N TYR A 301 21.88 13.58 1.40
CA TYR A 301 21.54 14.54 0.33
C TYR A 301 22.67 14.68 -0.71
N ALA A 302 23.92 14.67 -0.27
CA ALA A 302 25.05 14.73 -1.20
C ALA A 302 25.12 13.50 -2.11
N TYR A 303 24.77 12.32 -1.60
CA TYR A 303 24.62 11.11 -2.39
C TYR A 303 23.43 11.20 -3.34
N ASP A 304 22.28 11.62 -2.84
CA ASP A 304 21.05 11.75 -3.63
C ASP A 304 21.25 12.75 -4.81
N ASP A 305 21.84 13.93 -4.54
CA ASP A 305 22.15 14.94 -5.56
C ASP A 305 23.15 14.42 -6.59
N TRP A 306 24.15 13.62 -6.16
CA TRP A 306 25.07 12.97 -7.09
C TRP A 306 24.34 12.02 -8.04
N THR A 307 23.33 11.29 -7.56
CA THR A 307 22.53 10.40 -8.43
C THR A 307 21.69 11.18 -9.44
N ILE A 308 21.15 12.36 -9.07
CA ILE A 308 20.45 13.25 -10.00
C ILE A 308 21.40 13.72 -11.10
N TYR A 309 22.58 14.22 -10.70
CA TYR A 309 23.61 14.65 -11.65
C TYR A 309 23.99 13.54 -12.63
N ARG A 310 24.16 12.30 -12.16
CA ARG A 310 24.48 11.15 -13.00
C ARG A 310 23.38 10.79 -14.00
N SER A 311 22.14 11.11 -13.68
CA SER A 311 21.00 10.89 -14.59
C SER A 311 20.92 11.91 -15.71
N GLU A 312 21.39 13.14 -15.48
CA GLU A 312 21.44 14.20 -16.51
C GLU A 312 22.54 13.97 -17.57
N GLU A 313 23.57 13.21 -17.26
CA GLU A 313 24.67 12.92 -18.21
C GLU A 313 24.25 11.98 -19.37
N ARG A 314 23.00 11.53 -19.40
CA ARG A 314 22.46 10.63 -20.43
C ARG A 314 21.42 11.29 -21.30
#